data_2a6b78804003884f4c2ef51f701880a2
#
_entry.id   2a6b78804003884f4c2ef51f701880a2
#
_cell.length_a   1.000
_cell.length_b   1.000
_cell.length_c   1.000
_cell.angle_alpha   90.00
_cell.angle_beta   90.00
_cell.angle_gamma   90.00
#
_symmetry.space_group_name_H-M   'P 1'
#
loop_
_entity.id
_entity.type
_entity.pdbx_description
1 polymer ?
#
loop_
_entity_poly.entity_id
_entity_poly.type
_entity_poly.pdbx_seq_one_letter_code
_entity_poly.pdbx_strand_id
1 'polypeptide(L)'
;NKVAGDAQLAEFINKVPNLFEKTQEIKKIFKKKYSREINLKVMDMGDNVYWADIGRHVSMREKFMSLIQEDEKGDIARRIIVAGVSKDKNGNIIIDSTISKECKIKNSMIIGSEIKGKSILTNSVIIDSTFEQIEGISSFAVRSYRLGKTVLLEHSGLYESLGEENLT
;
A
#
# COMPACT_ATOMS: atom_id res chain seq x y z
N ASN A 1 17.24 -10.99 -28.56
CA ASN A 1 17.50 -9.68 -27.96
C ASN A 1 17.61 -9.87 -26.44
N LYS A 2 18.82 -9.70 -25.91
CA LYS A 2 19.05 -9.62 -24.48
C LYS A 2 18.51 -8.26 -24.02
N VAL A 3 17.55 -8.28 -23.10
CA VAL A 3 17.08 -7.04 -22.49
C VAL A 3 18.21 -6.56 -21.59
N ALA A 4 18.84 -5.49 -22.00
CA ALA A 4 19.84 -4.81 -21.19
C ALA A 4 19.13 -3.71 -20.39
N GLY A 5 19.40 -3.61 -19.09
CA GLY A 5 19.25 -2.33 -18.47
C GLY A 5 18.59 -2.21 -17.11
N ASP A 6 18.23 -3.28 -16.42
CA ASP A 6 17.81 -3.19 -15.03
C ASP A 6 18.77 -3.98 -14.14
N ALA A 7 19.33 -3.33 -13.10
CA ALA A 7 20.25 -3.98 -12.17
C ALA A 7 19.60 -5.20 -11.46
N GLN A 8 18.29 -5.15 -11.19
CA GLN A 8 17.55 -6.27 -10.62
C GLN A 8 17.42 -7.43 -11.61
N LEU A 9 17.19 -7.14 -12.89
CA LEU A 9 17.14 -8.14 -13.95
C LEU A 9 18.51 -8.78 -14.15
N ALA A 10 19.59 -8.01 -14.12
CA ALA A 10 20.96 -8.51 -14.20
C ALA A 10 21.30 -9.44 -13.03
N GLU A 11 20.92 -9.08 -11.82
CA GLU A 11 21.06 -9.94 -10.63
C GLU A 11 20.28 -11.26 -10.77
N PHE A 12 19.06 -11.18 -11.26
CA PHE A 12 18.22 -12.36 -11.48
C PHE A 12 18.78 -13.29 -12.56
N ILE A 13 19.27 -12.73 -13.67
CA ILE A 13 19.92 -13.49 -14.74
C ILE A 13 21.19 -14.20 -14.22
N ASN A 14 21.96 -13.55 -13.36
CA ASN A 14 23.15 -14.13 -12.75
C ASN A 14 22.80 -15.30 -11.79
N LYS A 15 21.67 -15.21 -11.09
CA LYS A 15 21.19 -16.27 -10.19
C LYS A 15 20.63 -17.48 -10.94
N VAL A 16 20.15 -17.30 -12.17
CA VAL A 16 19.62 -18.36 -13.01
C VAL A 16 20.38 -18.43 -14.33
N PRO A 17 21.55 -19.06 -14.35
CA PRO A 17 22.34 -19.19 -15.57
C PRO A 17 21.53 -19.90 -16.66
N ASN A 18 21.70 -19.44 -17.90
CA ASN A 18 20.99 -19.96 -19.07
C ASN A 18 19.44 -19.77 -19.02
N LEU A 19 18.95 -18.73 -18.32
CA LEU A 19 17.52 -18.45 -18.23
C LEU A 19 16.87 -18.30 -19.62
N PHE A 20 17.56 -17.62 -20.55
CA PHE A 20 17.05 -17.42 -21.90
C PHE A 20 16.90 -18.75 -22.65
N GLU A 21 17.92 -19.58 -22.61
CA GLU A 21 17.94 -20.91 -23.25
C GLU A 21 16.85 -21.82 -22.68
N LYS A 22 16.73 -21.86 -21.36
CA LYS A 22 15.66 -22.60 -20.67
C LYS A 22 14.27 -22.11 -21.06
N THR A 23 14.10 -20.80 -21.18
CA THR A 23 12.83 -20.20 -21.61
C THR A 23 12.48 -20.61 -23.05
N GLN A 24 13.46 -20.64 -23.96
CA GLN A 24 13.24 -21.09 -25.33
C GLN A 24 12.90 -22.59 -25.40
N GLU A 25 13.53 -23.39 -24.58
CA GLU A 25 13.23 -24.83 -24.46
C GLU A 25 11.79 -25.06 -23.98
N ILE A 26 11.38 -24.34 -22.91
CA ILE A 26 9.99 -24.39 -22.40
C ILE A 26 9.00 -24.02 -23.50
N LYS A 27 9.26 -22.96 -24.26
CA LYS A 27 8.41 -22.55 -25.40
C LYS A 27 8.28 -23.66 -26.45
N LYS A 28 9.38 -24.33 -26.78
CA LYS A 28 9.37 -25.46 -27.73
C LYS A 28 8.54 -26.63 -27.21
N ILE A 29 8.73 -27.03 -25.95
CA ILE A 29 7.97 -28.09 -25.31
C ILE A 29 6.48 -27.75 -25.28
N PHE A 30 6.13 -26.52 -24.90
CA PHE A 30 4.74 -26.05 -24.86
C PHE A 30 4.09 -26.12 -26.24
N LYS A 31 4.76 -25.59 -27.29
CA LYS A 31 4.28 -25.65 -28.68
C LYS A 31 4.04 -27.08 -29.13
N LYS A 32 4.98 -27.98 -28.83
CA LYS A 32 4.87 -29.41 -29.18
C LYS A 32 3.68 -30.07 -28.48
N LYS A 33 3.47 -29.78 -27.19
CA LYS A 33 2.43 -30.43 -26.37
C LYS A 33 1.03 -29.92 -26.64
N TYR A 34 0.89 -28.60 -26.87
CA TYR A 34 -0.41 -27.93 -26.94
C TYR A 34 -0.76 -27.36 -28.32
N SER A 35 0.12 -27.50 -29.31
CA SER A 35 -0.02 -26.92 -30.66
C SER A 35 -0.30 -25.40 -30.65
N ARG A 36 0.17 -24.71 -29.61
CA ARG A 36 0.01 -23.26 -29.39
C ARG A 36 1.34 -22.63 -29.05
N GLU A 37 1.48 -21.35 -29.35
CA GLU A 37 2.65 -20.56 -28.94
C GLU A 37 2.37 -19.77 -27.67
N ILE A 38 3.38 -19.65 -26.80
CA ILE A 38 3.33 -18.70 -25.69
C ILE A 38 3.69 -17.33 -26.25
N ASN A 39 2.70 -16.45 -26.35
CA ASN A 39 2.89 -15.06 -26.74
C ASN A 39 2.79 -14.15 -25.51
N LEU A 40 3.87 -13.48 -25.18
CA LEU A 40 3.88 -12.40 -24.21
C LEU A 40 3.57 -11.11 -24.96
N LYS A 41 2.50 -10.42 -24.54
CA LYS A 41 2.15 -9.10 -25.06
C LYS A 41 2.35 -8.08 -23.96
N VAL A 42 3.02 -7.01 -24.28
CA VAL A 42 3.08 -5.82 -23.43
C VAL A 42 1.96 -4.91 -23.87
N MET A 43 1.14 -4.49 -22.94
CA MET A 43 0.11 -3.49 -23.18
C MET A 43 0.58 -2.20 -22.52
N ASP A 44 0.72 -1.17 -23.32
CA ASP A 44 0.94 0.18 -22.79
C ASP A 44 -0.40 0.68 -22.23
N MET A 45 -0.45 0.90 -20.93
CA MET A 45 -1.65 1.38 -20.24
C MET A 45 -1.71 2.91 -20.19
N GLY A 46 -0.69 3.59 -20.71
CA GLY A 46 -0.56 5.05 -20.65
C GLY A 46 -0.26 5.58 -19.25
N ASP A 47 -0.16 6.90 -19.14
CA ASP A 47 0.27 7.57 -17.90
C ASP A 47 -0.85 7.69 -16.84
N ASN A 48 -2.09 7.38 -17.20
CA ASN A 48 -3.25 7.53 -16.32
C ASN A 48 -3.58 6.27 -15.49
N VAL A 49 -2.66 5.30 -15.43
CA VAL A 49 -2.86 4.06 -14.68
C VAL A 49 -2.10 4.11 -13.38
N TYR A 50 -2.84 3.92 -12.28
CA TYR A 50 -2.21 3.71 -10.97
C TYR A 50 -1.75 2.26 -10.84
N TRP A 51 -0.44 2.07 -10.70
CA TRP A 51 0.15 0.78 -10.38
C TRP A 51 0.90 0.86 -9.06
N ALA A 52 0.64 -0.07 -8.15
CA ALA A 52 1.27 -0.12 -6.85
C ALA A 52 1.82 -1.51 -6.55
N ASP A 53 3.13 -1.60 -6.35
CA ASP A 53 3.78 -2.78 -5.80
C ASP A 53 3.88 -2.64 -4.28
N ILE A 54 3.26 -3.56 -3.56
CA ILE A 54 3.25 -3.62 -2.09
C ILE A 54 4.06 -4.81 -1.54
N GLY A 55 4.89 -5.43 -2.38
CA GLY A 55 5.70 -6.60 -2.00
C GLY A 55 6.78 -6.33 -0.95
N ARG A 56 7.05 -5.07 -0.61
CA ARG A 56 7.98 -4.66 0.46
C ARG A 56 7.26 -3.74 1.44
N HIS A 57 7.57 -3.84 2.74
CA HIS A 57 6.97 -2.97 3.78
C HIS A 57 7.17 -1.48 3.48
N VAL A 58 8.35 -1.09 2.99
CA VAL A 58 8.64 0.30 2.59
C VAL A 58 7.73 0.73 1.44
N SER A 59 7.62 -0.08 0.39
CA SER A 59 6.74 0.23 -0.75
C SER A 59 5.28 0.28 -0.34
N MET A 60 4.83 -0.62 0.54
CA MET A 60 3.48 -0.61 1.10
C MET A 60 3.21 0.70 1.85
N ARG A 61 4.12 1.10 2.76
CA ARG A 61 4.01 2.37 3.47
C ARG A 61 3.91 3.56 2.51
N GLU A 62 4.82 3.66 1.54
CA GLU A 62 4.83 4.74 0.55
C GLU A 62 3.49 4.85 -0.19
N LYS A 63 2.89 3.72 -0.56
CA LYS A 63 1.60 3.69 -1.26
C LYS A 63 0.44 4.13 -0.36
N PHE A 64 0.39 3.68 0.88
CA PHE A 64 -0.62 4.17 1.82
C PHE A 64 -0.45 5.66 2.10
N MET A 65 0.77 6.12 2.32
CA MET A 65 1.03 7.54 2.56
C MET A 65 0.76 8.43 1.34
N SER A 66 0.87 7.90 0.12
CA SER A 66 0.52 8.66 -1.09
C SER A 66 -0.96 9.08 -1.13
N LEU A 67 -1.85 8.35 -0.43
CA LEU A 67 -3.27 8.68 -0.38
C LEU A 67 -3.57 10.04 0.27
N ILE A 68 -2.70 10.53 1.12
CA ILE A 68 -2.86 11.84 1.79
C ILE A 68 -2.03 12.95 1.14
N GLN A 69 -1.13 12.63 0.20
CA GLN A 69 -0.31 13.61 -0.51
C GLN A 69 -1.14 14.46 -1.46
N GLU A 70 -0.74 15.74 -1.64
CA GLU A 70 -1.39 16.69 -2.53
C GLU A 70 -0.61 16.84 -3.85
N ASP A 71 -0.29 15.71 -4.46
CA ASP A 71 0.34 15.65 -5.76
C ASP A 71 -0.54 14.84 -6.75
N GLU A 72 -0.16 14.85 -8.02
CA GLU A 72 -0.89 14.15 -9.08
C GLU A 72 -1.04 12.65 -8.81
N LYS A 73 -0.02 12.01 -8.25
CA LYS A 73 -0.06 10.57 -7.90
C LYS A 73 -1.03 10.29 -6.77
N GLY A 74 -1.04 11.14 -5.74
CA GLY A 74 -2.01 11.08 -4.65
C GLY A 74 -3.43 11.28 -5.13
N ASP A 75 -3.66 12.20 -6.07
CA ASP A 75 -4.98 12.43 -6.66
C ASP A 75 -5.47 11.22 -7.45
N ILE A 76 -4.63 10.61 -8.27
CA ILE A 76 -4.96 9.39 -9.01
C ILE A 76 -5.28 8.25 -8.04
N ALA A 77 -4.43 8.05 -7.02
CA ALA A 77 -4.63 7.00 -6.01
C ALA A 77 -5.98 7.18 -5.28
N ARG A 78 -6.30 8.40 -4.85
CA ARG A 78 -7.58 8.69 -4.18
C ARG A 78 -8.80 8.46 -5.08
N ARG A 79 -8.75 8.85 -6.34
CA ARG A 79 -9.85 8.60 -7.30
C ARG A 79 -10.15 7.12 -7.46
N ILE A 80 -9.12 6.28 -7.43
CA ILE A 80 -9.26 4.83 -7.59
C ILE A 80 -9.72 4.17 -6.29
N ILE A 81 -9.13 4.54 -5.16
CA ILE A 81 -9.33 3.83 -3.88
C ILE A 81 -10.55 4.36 -3.11
N VAL A 82 -10.81 5.67 -3.15
CA VAL A 82 -11.84 6.31 -2.33
C VAL A 82 -12.96 6.99 -3.13
N ALA A 83 -13.08 6.67 -4.42
CA ALA A 83 -14.19 7.07 -5.29
C ALA A 83 -14.54 8.58 -5.23
N GLY A 84 -13.54 9.44 -5.10
CA GLY A 84 -13.76 10.89 -5.18
C GLY A 84 -14.29 11.55 -3.89
N VAL A 85 -14.12 10.91 -2.73
CA VAL A 85 -14.47 11.53 -1.43
C VAL A 85 -13.62 12.77 -1.19
N SER A 86 -14.28 13.86 -0.76
CA SER A 86 -13.63 15.14 -0.47
C SER A 86 -12.98 15.15 0.90
N LYS A 87 -11.91 15.93 1.04
CA LYS A 87 -11.30 16.24 2.33
C LYS A 87 -12.18 17.17 3.17
N ASP A 88 -12.21 16.98 4.47
CA ASP A 88 -12.80 17.94 5.41
C ASP A 88 -11.92 19.21 5.57
N LYS A 89 -12.39 20.17 6.40
CA LYS A 89 -11.67 21.43 6.68
C LYS A 89 -10.29 21.25 7.33
N ASN A 90 -9.99 20.08 7.89
CA ASN A 90 -8.70 19.73 8.50
C ASN A 90 -7.83 18.89 7.54
N GLY A 91 -8.25 18.73 6.29
CA GLY A 91 -7.57 17.91 5.30
C GLY A 91 -7.79 16.40 5.45
N ASN A 92 -8.75 15.97 6.25
CA ASN A 92 -8.97 14.55 6.49
C ASN A 92 -9.94 13.94 5.48
N ILE A 93 -9.75 12.65 5.19
CA ILE A 93 -10.69 11.78 4.48
C ILE A 93 -11.16 10.72 5.46
N ILE A 94 -12.46 10.72 5.78
CA ILE A 94 -13.06 9.78 6.73
C ILE A 94 -14.20 9.05 6.02
N ILE A 95 -14.10 7.73 5.93
CA ILE A 95 -15.04 6.87 5.21
C ILE A 95 -15.42 5.70 6.12
N ASP A 96 -16.71 5.44 6.28
CA ASP A 96 -17.25 4.29 7.01
C ASP A 96 -16.57 4.06 8.39
N SER A 97 -16.31 5.15 9.11
CA SER A 97 -15.51 5.12 10.32
C SER A 97 -16.20 5.82 11.49
N THR A 98 -15.99 5.29 12.68
CA THR A 98 -16.46 5.88 13.94
C THR A 98 -15.29 6.47 14.70
N ILE A 99 -15.35 7.77 14.99
CA ILE A 99 -14.26 8.49 15.62
C ILE A 99 -14.78 9.27 16.83
N SER A 100 -14.15 9.06 17.99
CA SER A 100 -14.46 9.81 19.22
C SER A 100 -14.27 11.32 19.01
N LYS A 101 -15.13 12.09 19.65
CA LYS A 101 -15.07 13.56 19.65
C LYS A 101 -13.81 14.14 20.30
N GLU A 102 -13.12 13.33 21.11
CA GLU A 102 -11.86 13.71 21.77
C GLU A 102 -10.62 13.56 20.87
N CYS A 103 -10.81 13.02 19.67
CA CYS A 103 -9.71 12.83 18.72
C CYS A 103 -9.29 14.14 18.06
N LYS A 104 -7.99 14.31 17.89
CA LYS A 104 -7.38 15.39 17.10
C LYS A 104 -6.77 14.78 15.85
N ILE A 105 -7.41 15.00 14.71
CA ILE A 105 -7.02 14.38 13.44
C ILE A 105 -6.78 15.48 12.42
N LYS A 106 -5.63 15.45 11.76
CA LYS A 106 -5.22 16.44 10.75
C LYS A 106 -4.55 15.75 9.57
N ASN A 107 -4.94 16.14 8.35
CA ASN A 107 -4.38 15.67 7.09
C ASN A 107 -4.20 14.14 7.07
N SER A 108 -5.25 13.41 7.47
CA SER A 108 -5.19 11.97 7.64
C SER A 108 -6.34 11.28 6.93
N MET A 109 -6.15 10.01 6.58
CA MET A 109 -7.17 9.18 5.97
C MET A 109 -7.57 8.05 6.92
N ILE A 110 -8.86 7.90 7.19
CA ILE A 110 -9.40 6.87 8.07
C ILE A 110 -10.56 6.18 7.35
N ILE A 111 -10.41 4.89 7.09
CA ILE A 111 -11.38 4.09 6.33
C ILE A 111 -11.75 2.83 7.11
N GLY A 112 -13.05 2.53 7.22
CA GLY A 112 -13.57 1.29 7.81
C GLY A 112 -13.12 1.07 9.26
N SER A 113 -12.86 2.14 10.02
CA SER A 113 -12.12 2.04 11.27
C SER A 113 -12.89 2.62 12.46
N GLU A 114 -12.56 2.16 13.66
CA GLU A 114 -13.12 2.66 14.91
C GLU A 114 -12.01 3.18 15.82
N ILE A 115 -12.13 4.45 16.26
CA ILE A 115 -11.20 5.08 17.21
C ILE A 115 -11.99 5.59 18.42
N LYS A 116 -11.89 4.89 19.56
CA LYS A 116 -12.82 5.04 20.70
C LYS A 116 -12.43 6.15 21.66
N GLY A 117 -11.15 6.32 21.96
CA GLY A 117 -10.67 7.24 22.97
C GLY A 117 -9.94 8.44 22.41
N LYS A 118 -9.29 9.20 23.29
CA LYS A 118 -8.51 10.38 22.93
C LYS A 118 -7.29 9.98 22.10
N SER A 119 -7.30 10.38 20.85
CA SER A 119 -6.27 10.01 19.88
C SER A 119 -5.73 11.25 19.15
N ILE A 120 -4.48 11.15 18.68
CA ILE A 120 -3.82 12.23 17.95
C ILE A 120 -3.20 11.64 16.68
N LEU A 121 -3.71 12.02 15.52
CA LEU A 121 -3.22 11.55 14.22
C LEU A 121 -2.90 12.76 13.33
N THR A 122 -1.70 12.76 12.79
CA THR A 122 -1.28 13.77 11.81
C THR A 122 -0.58 13.10 10.64
N ASN A 123 -0.96 13.47 9.42
CA ASN A 123 -0.40 12.89 8.20
C ASN A 123 -0.40 11.34 8.24
N SER A 124 -1.50 10.73 8.68
CA SER A 124 -1.54 9.28 8.94
C SER A 124 -2.66 8.59 8.16
N VAL A 125 -2.50 7.30 7.92
CA VAL A 125 -3.48 6.47 7.21
C VAL A 125 -3.87 5.30 8.07
N ILE A 126 -5.17 5.17 8.38
CA ILE A 126 -5.74 4.08 9.20
C ILE A 126 -6.83 3.39 8.39
N ILE A 127 -6.70 2.09 8.17
CA ILE A 127 -7.63 1.31 7.35
C ILE A 127 -8.03 0.02 8.08
N ASP A 128 -9.33 -0.28 8.09
CA ASP A 128 -9.93 -1.51 8.64
C ASP A 128 -9.40 -1.85 10.03
N SER A 129 -9.35 -0.85 10.92
CA SER A 129 -8.68 -0.99 12.21
C SER A 129 -9.53 -0.49 13.37
N THR A 130 -9.31 -1.05 14.55
CA THR A 130 -9.95 -0.60 15.79
C THR A 130 -8.90 -0.27 16.84
N PHE A 131 -8.96 0.94 17.37
CA PHE A 131 -8.09 1.40 18.44
C PHE A 131 -8.89 2.00 19.59
N GLU A 132 -8.51 1.65 20.81
CA GLU A 132 -9.00 2.36 21.99
C GLU A 132 -8.37 3.76 22.09
N GLN A 133 -7.06 3.86 21.92
CA GLN A 133 -6.32 5.11 21.77
C GLN A 133 -5.17 4.92 20.77
N ILE A 134 -4.94 5.91 19.92
CA ILE A 134 -3.81 5.89 19.00
C ILE A 134 -3.17 7.27 18.86
N GLU A 135 -1.85 7.30 18.91
CA GLU A 135 -1.05 8.48 18.57
C GLU A 135 -0.11 8.12 17.42
N GLY A 136 -0.06 8.97 16.39
CA GLY A 136 0.80 8.72 15.23
C GLY A 136 1.02 9.96 14.37
N ILE A 137 2.25 10.10 13.87
CA ILE A 137 2.66 11.14 12.93
C ILE A 137 3.30 10.46 11.73
N SER A 138 2.85 10.80 10.53
CA SER A 138 3.37 10.23 9.27
C SER A 138 3.42 8.71 9.29
N SER A 139 2.41 8.09 9.88
CA SER A 139 2.35 6.65 10.15
C SER A 139 1.13 6.01 9.49
N PHE A 140 1.11 4.68 9.42
CA PHE A 140 -0.05 3.96 8.95
C PHE A 140 -0.40 2.75 9.82
N ALA A 141 -1.70 2.40 9.85
CA ALA A 141 -2.15 1.15 10.44
C ALA A 141 -3.21 0.51 9.53
N VAL A 142 -3.10 -0.79 9.31
CA VAL A 142 -4.01 -1.55 8.46
C VAL A 142 -4.37 -2.86 9.14
N ARG A 143 -5.68 -3.16 9.17
CA ARG A 143 -6.24 -4.39 9.74
C ARG A 143 -5.70 -4.72 11.13
N SER A 144 -5.72 -3.72 12.01
CA SER A 144 -5.17 -3.83 13.36
C SER A 144 -6.22 -3.59 14.42
N TYR A 145 -6.25 -4.43 15.44
CA TYR A 145 -7.15 -4.32 16.59
C TYR A 145 -6.32 -4.20 17.86
N ARG A 146 -6.42 -3.06 18.54
CA ARG A 146 -5.62 -2.74 19.71
C ARG A 146 -6.47 -2.17 20.83
N LEU A 147 -6.40 -2.78 22.01
CA LEU A 147 -6.88 -2.24 23.26
C LEU A 147 -5.75 -1.46 23.96
N GLY A 148 -6.13 -0.48 24.77
CA GLY A 148 -5.19 0.40 25.41
C GLY A 148 -4.55 1.43 24.47
N LYS A 149 -3.50 2.07 24.95
CA LYS A 149 -2.82 3.13 24.20
C LYS A 149 -1.80 2.55 23.22
N THR A 150 -1.92 2.92 21.96
CA THR A 150 -0.96 2.59 20.90
C THR A 150 -0.23 3.86 20.46
N VAL A 151 1.10 3.83 20.43
CA VAL A 151 1.92 4.92 19.92
C VAL A 151 2.68 4.42 18.71
N LEU A 152 2.44 5.02 17.56
CA LEU A 152 3.19 4.75 16.34
C LEU A 152 4.31 5.78 16.21
N LEU A 153 5.53 5.30 16.14
CA LEU A 153 6.67 6.17 15.88
C LEU A 153 6.53 6.84 14.51
N GLU A 154 7.15 7.99 14.36
CA GLU A 154 7.17 8.69 13.09
C GLU A 154 7.73 7.81 11.97
N HIS A 155 7.07 7.82 10.84
CA HIS A 155 7.40 6.98 9.68
C HIS A 155 7.26 5.47 9.89
N SER A 156 6.55 5.03 10.93
CA SER A 156 6.29 3.62 11.21
C SER A 156 4.96 3.13 10.64
N GLY A 157 4.71 1.84 10.75
CA GLY A 157 3.45 1.23 10.36
C GLY A 157 3.11 0.00 11.19
N LEU A 158 1.82 -0.25 11.31
CA LEU A 158 1.24 -1.41 11.97
C LEU A 158 0.38 -2.17 10.96
N TYR A 159 0.60 -3.46 10.83
CA TYR A 159 -0.13 -4.29 9.88
C TYR A 159 -0.56 -5.60 10.54
N GLU A 160 -1.85 -5.91 10.41
CA GLU A 160 -2.47 -7.13 10.96
C GLU A 160 -2.09 -7.41 12.42
N SER A 161 -2.07 -6.38 13.24
CA SER A 161 -1.70 -6.48 14.64
C SER A 161 -2.93 -6.71 15.53
N LEU A 162 -2.87 -7.75 16.34
CA LEU A 162 -3.85 -8.03 17.39
C LEU A 162 -3.17 -7.94 18.74
N GLY A 163 -3.82 -7.31 19.74
CA GLY A 163 -3.29 -7.31 21.09
C GLY A 163 -3.98 -6.36 22.05
N GLU A 164 -3.79 -6.66 23.32
CA GLU A 164 -4.36 -5.92 24.45
C GLU A 164 -3.29 -5.06 25.17
N GLU A 165 -2.00 -5.26 24.85
CA GLU A 165 -0.91 -4.54 25.51
C GLU A 165 -0.56 -3.24 24.78
N ASN A 166 -0.03 -2.28 25.55
CA ASN A 166 0.49 -1.04 25.01
C ASN A 166 1.74 -1.32 24.16
N LEU A 167 1.72 -0.84 22.91
CA LEU A 167 2.91 -0.80 22.05
C LEU A 167 3.55 0.59 22.17
N THR A 168 4.76 0.64 22.60
CA THR A 168 5.61 1.84 22.62
C THR A 168 6.61 1.82 21.48
#